data_76fbde911c87b2fa85bb755ec7f05b54
#
_entry.id   76fbde911c87b2fa85bb755ec7f05b54
#
_cell.length_a   1.000
_cell.length_b   1.000
_cell.length_c   1.000
_cell.angle_alpha   90.00
_cell.angle_beta   90.00
_cell.angle_gamma   90.00
#
_symmetry.space_group_name_H-M   'P 1'
#
loop_
_entity.id
_entity.type
_entity.pdbx_description
1 polymer ?
#
loop_
_entity_poly.entity_id
_entity_poly.type
_entity_poly.pdbx_seq_one_letter_code
_entity_poly.pdbx_strand_id
1 'polypeptide(L)'
;MPTAPSPSTRREDRLAWLDALRGFAALCVVFDHGSTLVLMPVRDYLYRWFNFGQFGVFVFFLVSGYIVPASLERRGSLRKFWIGRGFRLYPMFAVALVLAMVGYVTRYGTLGGAEHDPQSALAAWVLMLQNLLPGYNVPNVTWTLSYEMLFYLLLAGLFSYGVHKRSVTYAFACAAGAVVLGGVLPMAVFVRWAGPSGHGAFILNVTVDVLILGGVALSVFARGTWAIRVGASVAALTVLVLATFDQTYPYPWSATTILALMFTGTVIYRAEQFSSGGASPRTPRGLPATGPMAEAASVSGLSRASGRLRDLVTPPVQAAIVVVAVLALTVYAGVWHGQQQHQSHVWQVQWVTSVAGAFVVFGIGFAARHRRVPRWFAWLGLISYSVYLLHPLVFNAYRAAYGPVPFFRHSHSIGVQVLLFAGLVGVIIALSAVTYYLVEKPMQRLGRQVATRFPAAAPATSLSVPPAPYATVAGAGAGTDGGGASAADGATVPDTASERDGTSTRDGAADAAARSASSSSAVAGGSGASP
;
A
#
# COMPACT_ATOMS: atom_id res chain seq x y z
N MET A 1 -43.93 -4.66 9.51
CA MET A 1 -42.91 -5.00 8.50
C MET A 1 -41.57 -4.44 8.99
N PRO A 2 -40.50 -5.22 9.13
CA PRO A 2 -39.20 -4.66 9.48
C PRO A 2 -38.69 -3.79 8.34
N THR A 3 -38.38 -2.55 8.64
CA THR A 3 -37.81 -1.57 7.69
C THR A 3 -36.51 -2.13 7.10
N ALA A 4 -36.35 -2.08 5.78
CA ALA A 4 -35.14 -2.51 5.11
C ALA A 4 -33.94 -1.73 5.69
N PRO A 5 -32.81 -2.40 6.01
CA PRO A 5 -31.65 -1.74 6.58
C PRO A 5 -31.12 -0.66 5.63
N SER A 6 -30.71 0.47 6.19
CA SER A 6 -30.19 1.60 5.41
C SER A 6 -28.95 1.19 4.59
N PRO A 7 -28.65 1.84 3.46
CA PRO A 7 -27.46 1.54 2.65
C PRO A 7 -26.14 1.61 3.42
N SER A 8 -26.08 2.41 4.49
CA SER A 8 -24.92 2.54 5.37
C SER A 8 -24.71 1.31 6.26
N THR A 9 -25.77 0.74 6.82
CA THR A 9 -25.71 -0.49 7.64
C THR A 9 -25.32 -1.71 6.80
N ARG A 10 -25.85 -1.86 5.59
CA ARG A 10 -25.42 -2.91 4.65
C ARG A 10 -23.96 -2.83 4.27
N ARG A 11 -23.37 -1.63 4.26
CA ARG A 11 -21.96 -1.43 3.91
C ARG A 11 -21.02 -1.74 5.08
N GLU A 12 -21.43 -1.43 6.30
CA GLU A 12 -20.68 -1.76 7.51
C GLU A 12 -20.63 -3.27 7.72
N ASP A 13 -21.75 -3.96 7.55
CA ASP A 13 -21.84 -5.42 7.65
C ASP A 13 -20.95 -6.12 6.59
N ARG A 14 -20.82 -5.55 5.40
CA ARG A 14 -20.03 -6.14 4.31
C ARG A 14 -18.54 -6.18 4.56
N LEU A 15 -17.99 -5.32 5.40
CA LEU A 15 -16.54 -5.25 5.71
C LEU A 15 -16.21 -5.80 7.10
N ALA A 16 -17.20 -6.13 7.91
CA ALA A 16 -17.00 -6.59 9.29
C ALA A 16 -16.14 -7.86 9.39
N TRP A 17 -16.17 -8.73 8.38
CA TRP A 17 -15.32 -9.92 8.33
C TRP A 17 -13.83 -9.58 8.18
N LEU A 18 -13.48 -8.49 7.45
CA LEU A 18 -12.10 -8.02 7.33
C LEU A 18 -11.61 -7.39 8.64
N ASP A 19 -12.50 -6.67 9.32
CA ASP A 19 -12.17 -6.14 10.65
C ASP A 19 -11.97 -7.29 11.65
N ALA A 20 -12.80 -8.33 11.60
CA ALA A 20 -12.61 -9.53 12.42
C ALA A 20 -11.26 -10.22 12.15
N LEU A 21 -10.88 -10.39 10.89
CA LEU A 21 -9.57 -10.94 10.53
C LEU A 21 -8.41 -10.08 11.05
N ARG A 22 -8.52 -8.75 10.99
CA ARG A 22 -7.51 -7.84 11.53
C ARG A 22 -7.40 -7.94 13.05
N GLY A 23 -8.55 -8.02 13.74
CA GLY A 23 -8.57 -8.20 15.19
C GLY A 23 -7.93 -9.52 15.60
N PHE A 24 -8.27 -10.61 14.93
CA PHE A 24 -7.68 -11.93 15.16
C PHE A 24 -6.16 -11.92 14.89
N ALA A 25 -5.72 -11.36 13.77
CA ALA A 25 -4.31 -11.25 13.42
C ALA A 25 -3.51 -10.45 14.46
N ALA A 26 -4.09 -9.34 14.96
CA ALA A 26 -3.46 -8.56 16.04
C ALA A 26 -3.27 -9.38 17.32
N LEU A 27 -4.28 -10.14 17.73
CA LEU A 27 -4.19 -11.00 18.90
C LEU A 27 -3.15 -12.12 18.73
N CYS A 28 -3.00 -12.68 17.52
CA CYS A 28 -1.93 -13.66 17.23
C CYS A 28 -0.53 -13.04 17.40
N VAL A 29 -0.33 -11.80 16.95
CA VAL A 29 0.96 -11.09 17.15
C VAL A 29 1.18 -10.77 18.64
N VAL A 30 0.14 -10.34 19.37
CA VAL A 30 0.20 -10.12 20.82
C VAL A 30 0.55 -11.42 21.55
N PHE A 31 -0.07 -12.54 21.15
CA PHE A 31 0.24 -13.86 21.72
C PHE A 31 1.71 -14.25 21.48
N ASP A 32 2.21 -14.06 20.27
CA ASP A 32 3.59 -14.38 19.92
C ASP A 32 4.58 -13.64 20.82
N HIS A 33 4.45 -12.32 20.92
CA HIS A 33 5.35 -11.50 21.71
C HIS A 33 5.16 -11.69 23.22
N GLY A 34 3.93 -11.80 23.70
CA GLY A 34 3.64 -11.93 25.12
C GLY A 34 3.94 -13.34 25.68
N SER A 35 3.80 -14.37 24.84
CA SER A 35 4.13 -15.74 25.25
C SER A 35 5.62 -15.93 25.58
N THR A 36 6.51 -15.11 24.98
CA THR A 36 7.94 -15.08 25.34
C THR A 36 8.21 -14.59 26.76
N LEU A 37 7.28 -13.86 27.35
CA LEU A 37 7.43 -13.26 28.68
C LEU A 37 6.84 -14.16 29.78
N VAL A 38 5.65 -14.74 29.53
CA VAL A 38 4.85 -15.33 30.58
C VAL A 38 4.45 -16.77 30.31
N LEU A 39 4.31 -17.19 29.01
CA LEU A 39 3.79 -18.50 28.61
C LEU A 39 4.86 -19.38 27.92
N MET A 40 6.13 -19.33 28.38
CA MET A 40 7.23 -20.04 27.73
C MET A 40 6.96 -21.53 27.47
N PRO A 41 6.44 -22.33 28.41
CA PRO A 41 6.20 -23.76 28.16
C PRO A 41 5.19 -24.00 27.02
N VAL A 42 4.12 -23.20 26.98
CA VAL A 42 3.10 -23.26 25.91
C VAL A 42 3.69 -22.82 24.57
N ARG A 43 4.48 -21.72 24.62
CA ARG A 43 5.18 -21.21 23.45
C ARG A 43 6.15 -22.24 22.89
N ASP A 44 7.03 -22.83 23.71
CA ASP A 44 8.06 -23.78 23.28
C ASP A 44 7.44 -25.02 22.62
N TYR A 45 6.26 -25.45 23.07
CA TYR A 45 5.50 -26.52 22.45
C TYR A 45 4.89 -26.10 21.10
N LEU A 46 4.18 -24.97 21.05
CA LEU A 46 3.48 -24.53 19.86
C LEU A 46 4.45 -24.02 18.77
N TYR A 47 5.53 -23.38 19.18
CA TYR A 47 6.49 -22.77 18.26
C TYR A 47 7.32 -23.78 17.45
N ARG A 48 7.29 -25.05 17.83
CA ARG A 48 7.86 -26.13 17.00
C ARG A 48 7.13 -26.26 15.66
N TRP A 49 5.88 -25.86 15.62
CA TRP A 49 4.99 -26.09 14.49
C TRP A 49 4.47 -24.81 13.82
N PHE A 50 4.36 -23.72 14.59
CA PHE A 50 3.62 -22.55 14.13
C PHE A 50 4.16 -21.26 14.75
N ASN A 51 4.42 -20.23 13.90
CA ASN A 51 4.79 -18.89 14.32
C ASN A 51 3.58 -17.95 14.23
N PHE A 52 2.97 -17.66 15.38
CA PHE A 52 1.75 -16.85 15.47
C PHE A 52 1.98 -15.39 15.05
N GLY A 53 3.15 -14.84 15.33
CA GLY A 53 3.52 -13.47 14.94
C GLY A 53 3.59 -13.33 13.43
N GLN A 54 4.34 -14.21 12.79
CA GLN A 54 4.49 -14.24 11.33
C GLN A 54 3.16 -14.49 10.62
N PHE A 55 2.38 -15.45 11.11
CA PHE A 55 1.04 -15.74 10.62
C PHE A 55 0.13 -14.50 10.70
N GLY A 56 0.06 -13.82 11.86
CA GLY A 56 -0.76 -12.62 12.03
C GLY A 56 -0.36 -11.52 11.05
N VAL A 57 0.95 -11.30 10.86
CA VAL A 57 1.47 -10.33 9.89
C VAL A 57 1.06 -10.68 8.45
N PHE A 58 1.12 -11.95 8.05
CA PHE A 58 0.71 -12.37 6.72
C PHE A 58 -0.80 -12.19 6.48
N VAL A 59 -1.63 -12.46 7.50
CA VAL A 59 -3.07 -12.14 7.44
C VAL A 59 -3.29 -10.63 7.27
N PHE A 60 -2.54 -9.78 8.00
CA PHE A 60 -2.61 -8.32 7.81
C PHE A 60 -2.27 -7.89 6.39
N PHE A 61 -1.24 -8.47 5.77
CA PHE A 61 -0.86 -8.11 4.41
C PHE A 61 -1.90 -8.55 3.38
N LEU A 62 -2.49 -9.73 3.51
CA LEU A 62 -3.62 -10.16 2.67
C LEU A 62 -4.81 -9.21 2.80
N VAL A 63 -5.19 -8.84 4.02
CA VAL A 63 -6.28 -7.90 4.30
C VAL A 63 -5.97 -6.50 3.76
N SER A 64 -4.76 -5.99 3.93
CA SER A 64 -4.33 -4.70 3.38
C SER A 64 -4.37 -4.71 1.86
N GLY A 65 -3.89 -5.79 1.24
CA GLY A 65 -3.96 -5.99 -0.20
C GLY A 65 -5.38 -5.98 -0.76
N TYR A 66 -6.37 -6.44 0.01
CA TYR A 66 -7.78 -6.39 -0.37
C TYR A 66 -8.38 -4.98 -0.19
N ILE A 67 -8.12 -4.32 0.96
CA ILE A 67 -8.80 -3.08 1.34
C ILE A 67 -8.21 -1.85 0.63
N VAL A 68 -6.87 -1.79 0.45
CA VAL A 68 -6.19 -0.58 -0.01
C VAL A 68 -6.54 -0.23 -1.45
N PRO A 69 -6.45 -1.16 -2.43
CA PRO A 69 -6.87 -0.91 -3.80
C PRO A 69 -8.35 -0.56 -3.90
N ALA A 70 -9.22 -1.28 -3.15
CA ALA A 70 -10.64 -0.99 -3.06
C ALA A 70 -10.93 0.44 -2.57
N SER A 71 -10.13 0.94 -1.62
CA SER A 71 -10.23 2.30 -1.10
C SER A 71 -9.77 3.34 -2.12
N LEU A 72 -8.67 3.09 -2.84
CA LEU A 72 -8.13 3.99 -3.86
C LEU A 72 -9.10 4.12 -5.05
N GLU A 73 -9.56 3.00 -5.58
CA GLU A 73 -10.50 2.96 -6.71
C GLU A 73 -11.82 3.66 -6.39
N ARG A 74 -12.39 3.43 -5.20
CA ARG A 74 -13.62 4.12 -4.77
C ARG A 74 -13.45 5.62 -4.63
N ARG A 75 -12.27 6.10 -4.23
CA ARG A 75 -11.99 7.54 -4.09
C ARG A 75 -11.69 8.19 -5.42
N GLY A 76 -11.11 7.44 -6.39
CA GLY A 76 -10.75 7.90 -7.72
C GLY A 76 -9.72 9.04 -7.74
N SER A 77 -9.04 9.30 -6.61
CA SER A 77 -8.16 10.46 -6.44
C SER A 77 -7.01 10.13 -5.49
N LEU A 78 -5.77 10.33 -5.96
CA LEU A 78 -4.56 10.18 -5.15
C LEU A 78 -4.56 11.12 -3.95
N ARG A 79 -5.02 12.37 -4.12
CA ARG A 79 -5.13 13.35 -3.03
C ARG A 79 -6.01 12.83 -1.88
N LYS A 80 -7.23 12.39 -2.19
CA LYS A 80 -8.14 11.83 -1.19
C LYS A 80 -7.59 10.55 -0.56
N PHE A 81 -6.84 9.77 -1.34
CA PHE A 81 -6.18 8.57 -0.86
C PHE A 81 -5.11 8.92 0.19
N TRP A 82 -4.17 9.80 -0.13
CA TRP A 82 -3.07 10.18 0.75
C TRP A 82 -3.55 10.89 2.03
N ILE A 83 -4.52 11.83 1.92
CA ILE A 83 -5.13 12.45 3.10
C ILE A 83 -5.72 11.36 4.01
N GLY A 84 -6.49 10.43 3.44
CA GLY A 84 -7.10 9.37 4.24
C GLY A 84 -6.08 8.41 4.89
N ARG A 85 -4.92 8.17 4.27
CA ARG A 85 -3.85 7.35 4.84
C ARG A 85 -3.07 8.09 5.90
N GLY A 86 -2.71 9.36 5.65
CA GLY A 86 -2.04 10.19 6.63
C GLY A 86 -2.81 10.29 7.95
N PHE A 87 -4.08 10.66 7.89
CA PHE A 87 -4.94 10.76 9.09
C PHE A 87 -5.27 9.41 9.75
N ARG A 88 -4.99 8.31 9.09
CA ARG A 88 -5.18 6.97 9.67
C ARG A 88 -3.93 6.47 10.42
N LEU A 89 -2.74 6.68 9.85
CA LEU A 89 -1.50 6.07 10.34
C LEU A 89 -0.75 6.99 11.31
N TYR A 90 -0.47 8.24 10.89
CA TYR A 90 0.44 9.13 11.62
C TYR A 90 -0.02 9.49 13.04
N PRO A 91 -1.30 9.78 13.32
CA PRO A 91 -1.68 10.20 14.66
C PRO A 91 -1.40 9.12 15.71
N MET A 92 -1.73 7.87 15.41
CA MET A 92 -1.50 6.77 16.35
C MET A 92 -0.03 6.37 16.41
N PHE A 93 0.70 6.45 15.29
CA PHE A 93 2.15 6.25 15.25
C PHE A 93 2.88 7.28 16.12
N ALA A 94 2.51 8.56 16.02
CA ALA A 94 3.06 9.61 16.87
C ALA A 94 2.80 9.36 18.37
N VAL A 95 1.58 8.93 18.72
CA VAL A 95 1.26 8.54 20.10
C VAL A 95 2.14 7.37 20.57
N ALA A 96 2.35 6.37 19.73
CA ALA A 96 3.19 5.23 20.07
C ALA A 96 4.66 5.66 20.29
N LEU A 97 5.18 6.58 19.45
CA LEU A 97 6.53 7.14 19.63
C LEU A 97 6.64 7.96 20.93
N VAL A 98 5.65 8.80 21.22
CA VAL A 98 5.62 9.57 22.49
C VAL A 98 5.60 8.63 23.69
N LEU A 99 4.76 7.61 23.67
CA LEU A 99 4.71 6.61 24.75
C LEU A 99 6.00 5.80 24.88
N ALA A 100 6.66 5.47 23.75
CA ALA A 100 7.98 4.84 23.76
C ALA A 100 9.04 5.76 24.40
N MET A 101 9.00 7.06 24.07
CA MET A 101 9.90 8.07 24.68
C MET A 101 9.65 8.20 26.18
N VAL A 102 8.38 8.30 26.61
CA VAL A 102 8.02 8.31 28.04
C VAL A 102 8.53 7.03 28.73
N GLY A 103 8.32 5.87 28.12
CA GLY A 103 8.84 4.60 28.63
C GLY A 103 10.37 4.60 28.79
N TYR A 104 11.09 5.16 27.82
CA TYR A 104 12.54 5.29 27.87
C TYR A 104 13.00 6.20 29.02
N VAL A 105 12.44 7.41 29.11
CA VAL A 105 12.78 8.39 30.17
C VAL A 105 12.46 7.85 31.57
N THR A 106 11.36 7.14 31.72
CA THR A 106 10.96 6.52 32.98
C THR A 106 11.65 5.17 33.27
N ARG A 107 12.52 4.70 32.34
CA ARG A 107 13.24 3.41 32.40
C ARG A 107 12.34 2.17 32.32
N TYR A 108 11.09 2.33 31.90
CA TYR A 108 10.14 1.25 31.65
C TYR A 108 10.06 0.84 30.17
N GLY A 109 10.96 1.34 29.33
CA GLY A 109 10.99 1.04 27.89
C GLY A 109 12.35 1.26 27.29
N THR A 110 12.44 1.00 25.97
CA THR A 110 13.65 1.19 25.16
C THR A 110 13.27 1.84 23.84
N LEU A 111 14.17 2.63 23.28
CA LEU A 111 14.06 3.17 21.93
C LEU A 111 14.82 2.33 20.89
N GLY A 112 15.32 1.14 21.30
CA GLY A 112 15.95 0.20 20.38
C GLY A 112 17.21 0.73 19.70
N GLY A 113 17.90 1.70 20.32
CA GLY A 113 19.10 2.36 19.78
C GLY A 113 18.86 3.73 19.16
N ALA A 114 17.59 4.14 18.94
CA ALA A 114 17.27 5.45 18.37
C ALA A 114 17.76 6.64 19.22
N GLU A 115 18.01 6.41 20.50
CA GLU A 115 18.60 7.36 21.42
C GLU A 115 20.06 7.75 21.07
N HIS A 116 20.77 6.89 20.35
CA HIS A 116 22.15 7.14 19.96
C HIS A 116 22.25 7.95 18.65
N ASP A 117 21.22 7.91 17.82
CA ASP A 117 21.13 8.68 16.58
C ASP A 117 19.69 9.16 16.32
N PRO A 118 19.21 10.13 17.12
CA PRO A 118 17.84 10.60 17.04
C PRO A 118 17.52 11.31 15.72
N GLN A 119 18.51 11.91 15.06
CA GLN A 119 18.29 12.63 13.80
C GLN A 119 17.96 11.66 12.66
N SER A 120 18.78 10.62 12.48
CA SER A 120 18.51 9.57 11.48
C SER A 120 17.23 8.80 11.80
N ALA A 121 16.96 8.53 13.08
CA ALA A 121 15.73 7.88 13.51
C ALA A 121 14.49 8.70 13.14
N LEU A 122 14.48 10.00 13.45
CA LEU A 122 13.38 10.91 13.13
C LEU A 122 13.16 10.99 11.61
N ALA A 123 14.22 11.12 10.82
CA ALA A 123 14.12 11.15 9.37
C ALA A 123 13.50 9.85 8.83
N ALA A 124 13.98 8.68 9.25
CA ALA A 124 13.41 7.40 8.81
C ALA A 124 11.93 7.22 9.22
N TRP A 125 11.48 7.84 10.32
CA TRP A 125 10.09 7.79 10.79
C TRP A 125 9.15 8.70 10.03
N VAL A 126 9.65 9.73 9.34
CA VAL A 126 8.82 10.66 8.53
C VAL A 126 7.97 9.89 7.53
N LEU A 127 8.55 8.92 6.84
CA LEU A 127 7.85 8.07 5.87
C LEU A 127 7.51 6.68 6.39
N MET A 128 7.80 6.37 7.66
CA MET A 128 7.67 5.02 8.23
C MET A 128 8.47 3.97 7.44
N LEU A 129 9.63 4.35 6.87
CA LEU A 129 10.48 3.48 6.06
C LEU A 129 11.71 2.93 6.81
N GLN A 130 11.68 2.94 8.15
CA GLN A 130 12.78 2.56 9.03
C GLN A 130 13.30 1.12 8.83
N ASN A 131 12.58 0.28 8.08
CA ASN A 131 13.07 -1.06 7.71
C ASN A 131 13.74 -1.10 6.32
N LEU A 132 13.65 0.00 5.57
CA LEU A 132 14.23 0.17 4.24
C LEU A 132 15.26 1.31 4.21
N LEU A 133 15.55 1.91 5.35
CA LEU A 133 16.47 3.03 5.55
C LEU A 133 17.27 2.81 6.82
N PRO A 134 18.45 3.43 6.97
CA PRO A 134 19.13 3.49 8.26
C PRO A 134 18.21 4.07 9.32
N GLY A 135 17.74 3.25 10.24
CA GLY A 135 16.78 3.67 11.24
C GLY A 135 16.42 2.57 12.21
N TYR A 136 15.61 2.93 13.19
CA TYR A 136 15.24 2.07 14.30
C TYR A 136 13.74 1.83 14.31
N ASN A 137 13.35 0.56 14.45
CA ASN A 137 11.94 0.18 14.57
C ASN A 137 11.46 0.46 16.00
N VAL A 138 10.76 1.58 16.21
CA VAL A 138 10.22 2.00 17.50
C VAL A 138 8.72 2.26 17.39
N PRO A 139 7.89 1.47 18.09
CA PRO A 139 8.16 0.14 18.65
C PRO A 139 8.68 -0.86 17.61
N ASN A 140 9.30 -1.95 18.06
CA ASN A 140 9.98 -2.92 17.18
C ASN A 140 9.09 -3.57 16.10
N VAL A 141 7.77 -3.52 16.24
CA VAL A 141 6.79 -4.04 15.26
C VAL A 141 6.56 -3.12 14.06
N THR A 142 7.09 -1.90 14.09
CA THR A 142 6.85 -0.89 13.05
C THR A 142 7.54 -1.20 11.71
N TRP A 143 8.38 -2.22 11.66
CA TRP A 143 8.97 -2.71 10.41
C TRP A 143 7.91 -3.08 9.35
N THR A 144 6.73 -3.54 9.77
CA THR A 144 5.61 -3.87 8.86
C THR A 144 5.00 -2.64 8.21
N LEU A 145 5.06 -1.47 8.85
CA LEU A 145 4.58 -0.21 8.29
C LEU A 145 5.41 0.20 7.07
N SER A 146 6.71 -0.13 7.04
CA SER A 146 7.57 0.14 5.88
C SER A 146 7.06 -0.60 4.62
N TYR A 147 6.61 -1.84 4.77
CA TYR A 147 6.02 -2.60 3.66
C TYR A 147 4.61 -2.12 3.29
N GLU A 148 3.85 -1.63 4.27
CA GLU A 148 2.55 -1.01 3.99
C GLU A 148 2.72 0.29 3.19
N MET A 149 3.69 1.13 3.55
CA MET A 149 4.04 2.35 2.79
C MET A 149 4.61 2.02 1.42
N LEU A 150 5.49 1.02 1.31
CA LEU A 150 5.95 0.50 0.02
C LEU A 150 4.79 0.17 -0.91
N PHE A 151 3.80 -0.59 -0.42
CA PHE A 151 2.63 -0.96 -1.20
C PHE A 151 1.77 0.26 -1.59
N TYR A 152 1.60 1.24 -0.70
CA TYR A 152 0.85 2.46 -1.00
C TYR A 152 1.51 3.28 -2.10
N LEU A 153 2.82 3.45 -2.06
CA LEU A 153 3.58 4.20 -3.05
C LEU A 153 3.56 3.50 -4.41
N LEU A 154 3.79 2.18 -4.44
CA LEU A 154 3.68 1.38 -5.66
C LEU A 154 2.28 1.43 -6.26
N LEU A 155 1.25 1.25 -5.44
CA LEU A 155 -0.14 1.28 -5.90
C LEU A 155 -0.53 2.66 -6.44
N ALA A 156 -0.08 3.75 -5.82
CA ALA A 156 -0.28 5.11 -6.31
C ALA A 156 0.40 5.33 -7.67
N GLY A 157 1.63 4.83 -7.84
CA GLY A 157 2.33 4.81 -9.12
C GLY A 157 1.53 4.08 -10.19
N LEU A 158 1.17 2.82 -9.94
CA LEU A 158 0.39 1.99 -10.87
C LEU A 158 -0.99 2.61 -11.20
N PHE A 159 -1.63 3.26 -10.21
CA PHE A 159 -2.92 3.93 -10.39
C PHE A 159 -2.80 5.13 -11.33
N SER A 160 -1.72 5.92 -11.25
CA SER A 160 -1.52 7.10 -12.09
C SER A 160 -1.43 6.77 -13.58
N TYR A 161 -0.99 5.55 -13.91
CA TYR A 161 -0.95 5.02 -15.29
C TYR A 161 -2.18 4.17 -15.67
N GLY A 162 -3.12 3.95 -14.74
CA GLY A 162 -4.28 3.10 -15.00
C GLY A 162 -3.97 1.58 -15.06
N VAL A 163 -2.72 1.18 -14.78
CA VAL A 163 -2.29 -0.24 -14.86
C VAL A 163 -2.48 -1.02 -13.56
N HIS A 164 -2.91 -0.37 -12.49
CA HIS A 164 -3.18 -0.98 -11.17
C HIS A 164 -4.16 -2.16 -11.22
N LYS A 165 -4.91 -2.29 -12.32
CA LYS A 165 -5.86 -3.40 -12.52
C LYS A 165 -5.18 -4.74 -12.88
N ARG A 166 -3.90 -4.77 -13.21
CA ARG A 166 -3.14 -5.98 -13.58
C ARG A 166 -2.65 -6.75 -12.33
N SER A 167 -3.50 -6.89 -11.32
CA SER A 167 -3.14 -7.47 -10.02
C SER A 167 -2.64 -8.91 -10.10
N VAL A 168 -3.16 -9.73 -11.02
CA VAL A 168 -2.69 -11.09 -11.28
C VAL A 168 -1.22 -11.10 -11.70
N THR A 169 -0.85 -10.23 -12.67
CA THR A 169 0.53 -10.11 -13.13
C THR A 169 1.46 -9.71 -11.99
N TYR A 170 1.06 -8.74 -11.15
CA TYR A 170 1.89 -8.28 -10.05
C TYR A 170 2.02 -9.31 -8.93
N ALA A 171 0.94 -10.01 -8.56
CA ALA A 171 0.99 -11.07 -7.57
C ALA A 171 1.95 -12.19 -8.00
N PHE A 172 1.83 -12.63 -9.26
CA PHE A 172 2.68 -13.68 -9.80
C PHE A 172 4.13 -13.22 -9.99
N ALA A 173 4.36 -12.00 -10.52
CA ALA A 173 5.70 -11.46 -10.72
C ALA A 173 6.44 -11.29 -9.37
N CYS A 174 5.76 -10.83 -8.31
CA CYS A 174 6.36 -10.72 -6.99
C CYS A 174 6.65 -12.10 -6.37
N ALA A 175 5.75 -13.08 -6.52
CA ALA A 175 5.97 -14.44 -6.01
C ALA A 175 7.11 -15.16 -6.76
N ALA A 176 7.14 -15.05 -8.09
CA ALA A 176 8.24 -15.58 -8.90
C ALA A 176 9.56 -14.84 -8.60
N GLY A 177 9.49 -13.51 -8.42
CA GLY A 177 10.63 -12.70 -7.99
C GLY A 177 11.20 -13.13 -6.65
N ALA A 178 10.35 -13.51 -5.69
CA ALA A 178 10.81 -14.05 -4.41
C ALA A 178 11.62 -15.34 -4.60
N VAL A 179 11.22 -16.21 -5.51
CA VAL A 179 11.94 -17.46 -5.81
C VAL A 179 13.26 -17.17 -6.52
N VAL A 180 13.21 -16.36 -7.60
CA VAL A 180 14.36 -16.20 -8.51
C VAL A 180 15.40 -15.22 -7.97
N LEU A 181 14.94 -14.10 -7.42
CA LEU A 181 15.80 -12.99 -7.00
C LEU A 181 16.17 -13.04 -5.53
N GLY A 182 15.42 -13.78 -4.70
CA GLY A 182 15.58 -13.75 -3.26
C GLY A 182 16.95 -14.19 -2.73
N GLY A 183 17.66 -15.05 -3.49
CA GLY A 183 19.03 -15.46 -3.16
C GLY A 183 20.13 -14.55 -3.74
N VAL A 184 19.77 -13.65 -4.66
CA VAL A 184 20.72 -12.79 -5.41
C VAL A 184 20.60 -11.32 -4.98
N LEU A 185 19.43 -10.90 -4.47
CA LEU A 185 19.21 -9.52 -4.06
C LEU A 185 20.14 -9.14 -2.91
N PRO A 186 20.89 -8.04 -3.05
CA PRO A 186 21.74 -7.55 -1.98
C PRO A 186 20.89 -6.98 -0.83
N MET A 187 21.49 -6.95 0.36
CA MET A 187 20.89 -6.34 1.55
C MET A 187 21.69 -5.13 1.99
N ALA A 188 20.99 -4.10 2.47
CA ALA A 188 21.56 -2.94 3.13
C ALA A 188 22.67 -2.24 2.30
N VAL A 189 22.49 -2.12 0.97
CA VAL A 189 23.49 -1.52 0.08
C VAL A 189 23.71 -0.05 0.44
N PHE A 190 22.64 0.72 0.52
CA PHE A 190 22.73 2.14 0.84
C PHE A 190 23.07 2.35 2.31
N VAL A 191 22.58 1.50 3.22
CA VAL A 191 22.96 1.51 4.64
C VAL A 191 24.45 1.26 4.80
N ARG A 192 25.04 0.32 4.05
CA ARG A 192 26.49 0.06 4.09
C ARG A 192 27.31 1.22 3.54
N TRP A 193 26.79 1.88 2.50
CA TRP A 193 27.47 3.02 1.88
C TRP A 193 27.37 4.30 2.74
N ALA A 194 26.20 4.60 3.28
CA ALA A 194 25.94 5.79 4.08
C ALA A 194 26.35 5.64 5.56
N GLY A 195 26.53 4.41 6.02
CA GLY A 195 26.62 4.04 7.43
C GLY A 195 25.27 3.73 8.05
N PRO A 196 25.24 2.89 9.10
CA PRO A 196 24.01 2.51 9.79
C PRO A 196 23.45 3.63 10.68
N SER A 197 24.27 4.66 10.98
CA SER A 197 23.94 5.81 11.82
C SER A 197 24.84 7.00 11.49
N GLY A 198 24.53 8.16 12.09
CA GLY A 198 25.33 9.38 11.96
C GLY A 198 25.00 10.18 10.70
N HIS A 199 25.92 11.06 10.31
CA HIS A 199 25.66 12.07 9.27
C HIS A 199 25.31 11.48 7.90
N GLY A 200 25.98 10.42 7.47
CA GLY A 200 25.68 9.75 6.19
C GLY A 200 24.28 9.13 6.18
N ALA A 201 23.90 8.43 7.25
CA ALA A 201 22.56 7.87 7.43
C ALA A 201 21.49 8.97 7.42
N PHE A 202 21.72 10.07 8.11
CA PHE A 202 20.81 11.22 8.12
C PHE A 202 20.64 11.82 6.71
N ILE A 203 21.72 12.07 5.98
CA ILE A 203 21.66 12.60 4.61
C ILE A 203 20.89 11.66 3.69
N LEU A 204 21.15 10.35 3.76
CA LEU A 204 20.42 9.36 2.95
C LEU A 204 18.91 9.42 3.25
N ASN A 205 18.54 9.41 4.53
CA ASN A 205 17.13 9.43 4.95
C ASN A 205 16.44 10.71 4.46
N VAL A 206 17.04 11.87 4.67
CA VAL A 206 16.49 13.16 4.21
C VAL A 206 16.39 13.21 2.68
N THR A 207 17.38 12.69 1.95
CA THR A 207 17.33 12.63 0.49
C THR A 207 16.15 11.79 0.00
N VAL A 208 15.94 10.61 0.60
CA VAL A 208 14.80 9.75 0.28
C VAL A 208 13.48 10.41 0.64
N ASP A 209 13.41 11.06 1.80
CA ASP A 209 12.21 11.80 2.23
C ASP A 209 11.86 12.91 1.22
N VAL A 210 12.82 13.69 0.80
CA VAL A 210 12.62 14.76 -0.19
C VAL A 210 12.13 14.18 -1.53
N LEU A 211 12.73 13.10 -2.01
CA LEU A 211 12.31 12.44 -3.26
C LEU A 211 10.88 11.90 -3.16
N ILE A 212 10.56 11.18 -2.09
CA ILE A 212 9.23 10.55 -1.94
C ILE A 212 8.17 11.60 -1.62
N LEU A 213 8.40 12.50 -0.65
CA LEU A 213 7.43 13.56 -0.32
C LEU A 213 7.25 14.53 -1.46
N GLY A 214 8.33 14.92 -2.14
CA GLY A 214 8.28 15.74 -3.35
C GLY A 214 7.48 15.05 -4.46
N GLY A 215 7.73 13.77 -4.70
CA GLY A 215 6.97 12.95 -5.66
C GLY A 215 5.49 12.82 -5.29
N VAL A 216 5.18 12.54 -4.02
CA VAL A 216 3.79 12.49 -3.52
C VAL A 216 3.13 13.86 -3.63
N ALA A 217 3.81 14.95 -3.21
CA ALA A 217 3.28 16.31 -3.32
C ALA A 217 2.99 16.68 -4.77
N LEU A 218 3.92 16.40 -5.68
CA LEU A 218 3.71 16.62 -7.11
C LEU A 218 2.50 15.81 -7.63
N SER A 219 2.37 14.54 -7.24
CA SER A 219 1.24 13.70 -7.64
C SER A 219 -0.11 14.15 -7.08
N VAL A 220 -0.10 14.87 -5.95
CA VAL A 220 -1.29 15.34 -5.23
C VAL A 220 -1.72 16.75 -5.67
N PHE A 221 -0.76 17.66 -5.88
CA PHE A 221 -1.02 19.08 -6.11
C PHE A 221 -0.92 19.51 -7.57
N ALA A 222 -0.23 18.75 -8.43
CA ALA A 222 -0.14 19.08 -9.84
C ALA A 222 -1.51 18.99 -10.53
N ARG A 223 -1.67 19.85 -11.55
CA ARG A 223 -2.89 19.89 -12.38
C ARG A 223 -2.77 19.07 -13.67
N GLY A 224 -1.55 18.88 -14.16
CA GLY A 224 -1.27 18.15 -15.41
C GLY A 224 -1.08 16.64 -15.16
N THR A 225 -1.65 15.81 -16.05
CA THR A 225 -1.53 14.34 -15.95
C THR A 225 -0.08 13.86 -16.01
N TRP A 226 0.77 14.54 -16.79
CA TRP A 226 2.20 14.23 -16.87
C TRP A 226 2.90 14.44 -15.52
N ALA A 227 2.72 15.61 -14.90
CA ALA A 227 3.33 15.91 -13.62
C ALA A 227 2.86 14.97 -12.51
N ILE A 228 1.57 14.59 -12.50
CA ILE A 228 1.01 13.59 -11.57
C ILE A 228 1.73 12.24 -11.77
N ARG A 229 1.92 11.80 -13.02
CA ARG A 229 2.62 10.55 -13.34
C ARG A 229 4.08 10.59 -12.93
N VAL A 230 4.79 11.67 -13.25
CA VAL A 230 6.21 11.85 -12.85
C VAL A 230 6.35 11.80 -11.33
N GLY A 231 5.55 12.56 -10.59
CA GLY A 231 5.59 12.55 -9.14
C GLY A 231 5.31 11.17 -8.54
N ALA A 232 4.26 10.50 -9.01
CA ALA A 232 3.92 9.16 -8.55
C ALA A 232 5.00 8.13 -8.92
N SER A 233 5.66 8.28 -10.08
CA SER A 233 6.77 7.41 -10.50
C SER A 233 8.01 7.62 -9.66
N VAL A 234 8.40 8.86 -9.40
CA VAL A 234 9.56 9.17 -8.54
C VAL A 234 9.38 8.50 -7.18
N ALA A 235 8.23 8.70 -6.53
CA ALA A 235 7.96 8.12 -5.23
C ALA A 235 7.94 6.57 -5.28
N ALA A 236 7.29 5.97 -6.29
CA ALA A 236 7.19 4.52 -6.44
C ALA A 236 8.54 3.88 -6.78
N LEU A 237 9.34 4.48 -7.66
CA LEU A 237 10.65 3.96 -8.04
C LEU A 237 11.65 4.07 -6.90
N THR A 238 11.67 5.20 -6.17
CA THR A 238 12.55 5.36 -5.00
C THR A 238 12.30 4.25 -3.99
N VAL A 239 11.04 4.02 -3.60
CA VAL A 239 10.75 2.97 -2.62
C VAL A 239 10.97 1.56 -3.17
N LEU A 240 10.79 1.34 -4.48
CA LEU A 240 11.09 0.05 -5.11
C LEU A 240 12.59 -0.24 -5.11
N VAL A 241 13.43 0.78 -5.39
CA VAL A 241 14.89 0.67 -5.31
C VAL A 241 15.32 0.32 -3.88
N LEU A 242 14.78 1.01 -2.87
CA LEU A 242 15.05 0.68 -1.47
C LEU A 242 14.63 -0.75 -1.13
N ALA A 243 13.42 -1.15 -1.51
CA ALA A 243 12.92 -2.50 -1.26
C ALA A 243 13.71 -3.60 -1.98
N THR A 244 14.41 -3.26 -3.07
CA THR A 244 15.23 -4.20 -3.82
C THR A 244 16.66 -4.29 -3.27
N PHE A 245 17.23 -3.17 -2.85
CA PHE A 245 18.67 -3.08 -2.57
C PHE A 245 18.99 -2.76 -1.09
N ASP A 246 18.03 -2.31 -0.31
CA ASP A 246 18.30 -1.81 1.04
C ASP A 246 17.48 -2.46 2.16
N GLN A 247 16.85 -3.59 1.90
CA GLN A 247 16.20 -4.35 2.97
C GLN A 247 17.21 -4.75 4.05
N THR A 248 16.85 -4.52 5.31
CA THR A 248 17.68 -4.89 6.46
C THR A 248 17.13 -6.09 7.22
N TYR A 249 15.82 -6.34 7.16
CA TYR A 249 15.15 -7.43 7.89
C TYR A 249 13.78 -7.73 7.25
N PRO A 250 13.25 -8.97 7.30
CA PRO A 250 13.89 -10.16 7.83
C PRO A 250 14.81 -10.90 6.83
N TYR A 251 14.58 -10.79 5.51
CA TYR A 251 15.36 -11.46 4.45
C TYR A 251 15.26 -10.72 3.12
N PRO A 252 16.21 -10.90 2.18
CA PRO A 252 16.19 -10.20 0.88
C PRO A 252 14.92 -10.43 0.06
N TRP A 253 14.32 -11.59 0.17
CA TRP A 253 13.08 -11.98 -0.52
C TRP A 253 11.79 -11.59 0.22
N SER A 254 11.89 -10.99 1.40
CA SER A 254 10.71 -10.65 2.23
C SER A 254 9.82 -9.60 1.59
N ALA A 255 10.38 -8.54 0.99
CA ALA A 255 9.58 -7.50 0.33
C ALA A 255 8.77 -8.08 -0.82
N THR A 256 9.39 -8.89 -1.67
CA THR A 256 8.72 -9.53 -2.81
C THR A 256 7.63 -10.50 -2.37
N THR A 257 7.88 -11.28 -1.30
CA THR A 257 6.87 -12.16 -0.70
C THR A 257 5.69 -11.37 -0.11
N ILE A 258 5.97 -10.32 0.66
CA ILE A 258 4.94 -9.46 1.25
C ILE A 258 4.11 -8.78 0.17
N LEU A 259 4.74 -8.26 -0.88
CA LEU A 259 4.03 -7.69 -2.03
C LEU A 259 3.19 -8.75 -2.76
N ALA A 260 3.69 -9.98 -2.91
CA ALA A 260 2.90 -11.09 -3.50
C ALA A 260 1.64 -11.36 -2.70
N LEU A 261 1.71 -11.41 -1.36
CA LEU A 261 0.55 -11.55 -0.47
C LEU A 261 -0.42 -10.38 -0.63
N MET A 262 0.09 -9.13 -0.65
CA MET A 262 -0.76 -7.95 -0.80
C MET A 262 -1.46 -7.91 -2.18
N PHE A 263 -0.75 -8.20 -3.27
CA PHE A 263 -1.37 -8.28 -4.59
C PHE A 263 -2.34 -9.45 -4.71
N THR A 264 -2.12 -10.56 -3.99
CA THR A 264 -3.09 -11.66 -3.89
C THR A 264 -4.40 -11.22 -3.23
N GLY A 265 -4.32 -10.46 -2.14
CA GLY A 265 -5.51 -9.80 -1.58
C GLY A 265 -6.25 -8.94 -2.61
N THR A 266 -5.50 -8.23 -3.47
CA THR A 266 -6.08 -7.44 -4.59
C THR A 266 -6.74 -8.31 -5.65
N VAL A 267 -6.15 -9.46 -5.97
CA VAL A 267 -6.75 -10.43 -6.92
C VAL A 267 -8.09 -10.93 -6.40
N ILE A 268 -8.18 -11.31 -5.12
CA ILE A 268 -9.40 -11.77 -4.49
C ILE A 268 -10.47 -10.65 -4.48
N TYR A 269 -10.09 -9.42 -4.15
CA TYR A 269 -10.98 -8.26 -4.24
C TYR A 269 -11.57 -8.09 -5.65
N ARG A 270 -10.76 -8.22 -6.70
CA ARG A 270 -11.23 -8.08 -8.09
C ARG A 270 -12.14 -9.21 -8.52
N ALA A 271 -11.83 -10.44 -8.12
CA ALA A 271 -12.68 -11.60 -8.39
C ALA A 271 -14.08 -11.42 -7.77
N GLU A 272 -14.14 -10.88 -6.55
CA GLU A 272 -15.43 -10.57 -5.91
C GLU A 272 -16.20 -9.47 -6.66
N GLN A 273 -15.53 -8.40 -7.10
CA GLN A 273 -16.18 -7.33 -7.87
C GLN A 273 -16.80 -7.86 -9.17
N PHE A 274 -16.09 -8.77 -9.84
CA PHE A 274 -16.59 -9.38 -11.06
C PHE A 274 -17.81 -10.30 -10.77
N SER A 275 -17.75 -11.13 -9.74
CA SER A 275 -18.81 -12.05 -9.36
C SER A 275 -20.07 -11.33 -8.83
N SER A 276 -19.90 -10.14 -8.24
CA SER A 276 -21.01 -9.34 -7.70
C SER A 276 -21.76 -8.55 -8.78
N GLY A 277 -21.49 -8.79 -10.06
CA GLY A 277 -22.16 -8.11 -11.17
C GLY A 277 -21.88 -6.62 -11.15
N GLY A 278 -20.63 -6.21 -10.96
CA GLY A 278 -20.18 -4.84 -11.20
C GLY A 278 -20.60 -4.49 -12.61
N ALA A 279 -21.76 -3.83 -12.74
CA ALA A 279 -22.33 -3.45 -14.01
C ALA A 279 -21.31 -2.59 -14.76
N SER A 280 -20.62 -3.19 -15.75
CA SER A 280 -20.34 -2.42 -16.95
C SER A 280 -21.64 -1.72 -17.31
N PRO A 281 -21.62 -0.43 -17.68
CA PRO A 281 -22.80 0.19 -18.27
C PRO A 281 -23.28 -0.79 -19.35
N ARG A 282 -24.45 -1.37 -19.15
CA ARG A 282 -25.10 -2.16 -20.17
C ARG A 282 -25.24 -1.22 -21.34
N THR A 283 -24.45 -1.43 -22.38
CA THR A 283 -24.82 -0.95 -23.71
C THR A 283 -26.25 -1.42 -23.94
N PRO A 284 -27.19 -0.53 -24.26
CA PRO A 284 -28.55 -0.94 -24.50
C PRO A 284 -28.53 -2.05 -25.56
N ARG A 285 -28.98 -3.25 -25.17
CA ARG A 285 -29.26 -4.33 -26.09
C ARG A 285 -30.45 -3.91 -26.92
N GLY A 286 -30.20 -3.41 -28.13
CA GLY A 286 -31.28 -3.10 -29.01
C GLY A 286 -30.85 -2.27 -30.21
N LEU A 287 -30.00 -2.82 -31.05
CA LEU A 287 -30.02 -2.57 -32.50
C LEU A 287 -29.36 -3.79 -33.15
N PRO A 288 -30.04 -4.52 -34.03
CA PRO A 288 -29.41 -5.59 -34.81
C PRO A 288 -28.39 -4.92 -35.76
N ALA A 289 -27.14 -5.33 -35.64
CA ALA A 289 -26.10 -4.96 -36.59
C ALA A 289 -26.40 -5.68 -37.91
N THR A 290 -27.17 -5.05 -38.76
CA THR A 290 -27.30 -5.41 -40.15
C THR A 290 -26.41 -4.47 -40.95
N GLY A 291 -25.21 -4.91 -41.27
CA GLY A 291 -24.29 -4.23 -42.17
C GLY A 291 -23.18 -5.19 -42.63
N PRO A 292 -22.71 -5.07 -43.89
CA PRO A 292 -21.84 -6.03 -44.57
C PRO A 292 -20.37 -6.06 -44.09
N MET A 293 -20.06 -5.53 -42.91
CA MET A 293 -18.71 -5.58 -42.30
C MET A 293 -18.47 -6.76 -41.34
N ALA A 294 -19.42 -7.68 -41.21
CA ALA A 294 -19.25 -8.87 -40.35
C ALA A 294 -18.37 -9.96 -40.96
N GLU A 295 -18.07 -9.88 -42.23
CA GLU A 295 -17.39 -10.96 -42.99
C GLU A 295 -15.87 -10.81 -43.10
N ALA A 296 -15.30 -9.64 -42.82
CA ALA A 296 -13.85 -9.40 -42.92
C ALA A 296 -13.06 -9.81 -41.64
N ALA A 297 -13.70 -10.28 -40.57
CA ALA A 297 -13.05 -10.67 -39.33
C ALA A 297 -12.70 -12.17 -39.24
N SER A 298 -12.76 -12.91 -40.34
CA SER A 298 -12.61 -14.38 -40.33
C SER A 298 -11.20 -14.92 -40.63
N VAL A 299 -10.18 -14.08 -40.64
CA VAL A 299 -8.81 -14.52 -40.91
C VAL A 299 -7.90 -14.27 -39.73
N SER A 300 -7.91 -15.18 -38.76
CA SER A 300 -6.73 -15.65 -38.03
C SER A 300 -7.14 -16.71 -36.99
N GLY A 301 -6.93 -17.98 -37.36
CA GLY A 301 -7.21 -19.14 -36.53
C GLY A 301 -6.43 -19.22 -35.21
N LEU A 302 -5.30 -18.52 -35.09
CA LEU A 302 -4.47 -18.46 -33.86
C LEU A 302 -5.03 -17.54 -32.79
N SER A 303 -5.77 -16.48 -33.14
CA SER A 303 -6.40 -15.59 -32.14
C SER A 303 -7.66 -16.21 -31.52
N ARG A 304 -8.31 -17.15 -32.19
CA ARG A 304 -9.50 -17.86 -31.70
C ARG A 304 -9.17 -18.94 -30.66
N ALA A 305 -8.00 -19.58 -30.75
CA ALA A 305 -7.58 -20.58 -29.78
C ALA A 305 -7.23 -19.93 -28.41
N SER A 306 -6.54 -18.78 -28.44
CA SER A 306 -6.23 -18.03 -27.22
C SER A 306 -7.45 -17.35 -26.58
N GLY A 307 -8.46 -16.98 -27.39
CA GLY A 307 -9.74 -16.48 -26.92
C GLY A 307 -10.57 -17.56 -26.21
N ARG A 308 -10.67 -18.76 -26.76
CA ARG A 308 -11.45 -19.86 -26.19
C ARG A 308 -10.93 -20.37 -24.85
N LEU A 309 -9.59 -20.38 -24.63
CA LEU A 309 -9.00 -20.72 -23.32
C LEU A 309 -9.27 -19.62 -22.29
N ARG A 310 -9.33 -18.35 -22.70
CA ARG A 310 -9.70 -17.23 -21.82
C ARG A 310 -11.17 -17.24 -21.41
N ASP A 311 -12.05 -17.70 -22.29
CA ASP A 311 -13.49 -17.76 -22.06
C ASP A 311 -13.92 -18.98 -21.22
N LEU A 312 -13.07 -20.02 -21.16
CA LEU A 312 -13.34 -21.25 -20.37
C LEU A 312 -13.04 -21.09 -18.88
N VAL A 313 -12.23 -20.11 -18.48
CA VAL A 313 -11.85 -19.90 -17.07
C VAL A 313 -12.51 -18.64 -16.55
N THR A 314 -13.55 -18.78 -15.76
CA THR A 314 -14.23 -17.64 -15.10
C THR A 314 -13.26 -16.90 -14.17
N PRO A 315 -13.39 -15.58 -14.00
CA PRO A 315 -12.51 -14.79 -13.12
C PRO A 315 -12.33 -15.32 -11.69
N PRO A 316 -13.33 -15.90 -11.02
CA PRO A 316 -13.12 -16.54 -9.72
C PRO A 316 -12.24 -17.78 -9.80
N VAL A 317 -12.32 -18.57 -10.87
CA VAL A 317 -11.42 -19.73 -11.08
C VAL A 317 -9.99 -19.25 -11.37
N GLN A 318 -9.81 -18.22 -12.18
CA GLN A 318 -8.49 -17.61 -12.39
C GLN A 318 -7.90 -17.10 -11.06
N ALA A 319 -8.69 -16.44 -10.24
CA ALA A 319 -8.27 -15.99 -8.92
C ALA A 319 -7.85 -17.16 -8.02
N ALA A 320 -8.61 -18.25 -8.02
CA ALA A 320 -8.26 -19.44 -7.23
C ALA A 320 -6.93 -20.05 -7.70
N ILE A 321 -6.72 -20.18 -9.01
CA ILE A 321 -5.46 -20.67 -9.58
C ILE A 321 -4.30 -19.77 -9.17
N VAL A 322 -4.45 -18.44 -9.26
CA VAL A 322 -3.43 -17.48 -8.85
C VAL A 322 -3.12 -17.57 -7.36
N VAL A 323 -4.14 -17.68 -6.51
CA VAL A 323 -3.99 -17.85 -5.06
C VAL A 323 -3.17 -19.11 -4.74
N VAL A 324 -3.50 -20.24 -5.37
CA VAL A 324 -2.78 -21.51 -5.17
C VAL A 324 -1.33 -21.41 -5.70
N ALA A 325 -1.13 -20.82 -6.88
CA ALA A 325 0.20 -20.64 -7.45
C ALA A 325 1.07 -19.70 -6.60
N VAL A 326 0.53 -18.58 -6.13
CA VAL A 326 1.26 -17.65 -5.25
C VAL A 326 1.58 -18.32 -3.90
N LEU A 327 0.63 -19.06 -3.33
CA LEU A 327 0.88 -19.84 -2.11
C LEU A 327 2.04 -20.82 -2.32
N ALA A 328 2.01 -21.61 -3.39
CA ALA A 328 3.05 -22.58 -3.70
C ALA A 328 4.42 -21.92 -3.88
N LEU A 329 4.48 -20.81 -4.66
CA LEU A 329 5.71 -20.07 -4.90
C LEU A 329 6.26 -19.42 -3.62
N THR A 330 5.42 -18.85 -2.77
CA THR A 330 5.86 -18.22 -1.51
C THR A 330 6.34 -19.24 -0.49
N VAL A 331 5.67 -20.39 -0.42
CA VAL A 331 6.12 -21.53 0.41
C VAL A 331 7.46 -22.03 -0.09
N TYR A 332 7.57 -22.27 -1.41
CA TYR A 332 8.81 -22.76 -2.03
C TYR A 332 9.97 -21.76 -1.83
N ALA A 333 9.75 -20.47 -2.06
CA ALA A 333 10.79 -19.45 -1.85
C ALA A 333 11.34 -19.47 -0.42
N GLY A 334 10.47 -19.55 0.58
CA GLY A 334 10.89 -19.57 1.98
C GLY A 334 11.65 -20.85 2.34
N VAL A 335 11.19 -22.02 1.89
CA VAL A 335 11.90 -23.29 2.15
C VAL A 335 13.25 -23.31 1.44
N TRP A 336 13.28 -22.94 0.14
CA TRP A 336 14.50 -22.92 -0.67
C TRP A 336 15.56 -21.96 -0.12
N HIS A 337 15.18 -20.69 0.10
CA HIS A 337 16.13 -19.71 0.64
C HIS A 337 16.45 -19.95 2.12
N GLY A 338 15.50 -20.51 2.89
CA GLY A 338 15.74 -20.91 4.26
C GLY A 338 16.84 -21.99 4.34
N GLN A 339 16.82 -22.96 3.42
CA GLN A 339 17.89 -23.98 3.34
C GLN A 339 19.24 -23.36 2.96
N GLN A 340 19.27 -22.45 1.98
CA GLN A 340 20.50 -21.75 1.57
C GLN A 340 21.10 -20.91 2.72
N GLN A 341 20.25 -20.36 3.59
CA GLN A 341 20.64 -19.55 4.74
C GLN A 341 20.83 -20.39 6.02
N HIS A 342 20.89 -21.71 5.91
CA HIS A 342 21.05 -22.65 7.02
C HIS A 342 20.01 -22.47 8.14
N GLN A 343 18.77 -22.06 7.80
CA GLN A 343 17.68 -21.97 8.76
C GLN A 343 17.30 -23.35 9.26
N SER A 344 16.92 -23.43 10.56
CA SER A 344 16.54 -24.70 11.18
C SER A 344 15.30 -25.31 10.51
N HIS A 345 15.17 -26.63 10.62
CA HIS A 345 13.94 -27.33 10.16
C HIS A 345 12.69 -26.77 10.84
N VAL A 346 12.78 -26.40 12.12
CA VAL A 346 11.67 -25.76 12.85
C VAL A 346 11.26 -24.45 12.17
N TRP A 347 12.21 -23.62 11.78
CA TRP A 347 11.92 -22.37 11.06
C TRP A 347 11.22 -22.64 9.73
N GLN A 348 11.64 -23.66 8.98
CA GLN A 348 11.00 -24.03 7.70
C GLN A 348 9.56 -24.49 7.91
N VAL A 349 9.29 -25.32 8.93
CA VAL A 349 7.92 -25.72 9.30
C VAL A 349 7.08 -24.52 9.68
N GLN A 350 7.61 -23.62 10.50
CA GLN A 350 6.92 -22.37 10.88
C GLN A 350 6.60 -21.49 9.68
N TRP A 351 7.51 -21.37 8.73
CA TRP A 351 7.27 -20.61 7.50
C TRP A 351 6.09 -21.18 6.71
N VAL A 352 6.15 -22.47 6.41
CA VAL A 352 5.11 -23.17 5.63
C VAL A 352 3.74 -23.05 6.32
N THR A 353 3.68 -23.36 7.60
CA THR A 353 2.42 -23.37 8.36
C THR A 353 1.86 -21.95 8.53
N SER A 354 2.71 -20.93 8.73
CA SER A 354 2.27 -19.54 8.87
C SER A 354 1.74 -18.98 7.54
N VAL A 355 2.43 -19.22 6.42
CA VAL A 355 1.96 -18.81 5.09
C VAL A 355 0.66 -19.51 4.73
N ALA A 356 0.65 -20.87 4.79
CA ALA A 356 -0.54 -21.65 4.47
C ALA A 356 -1.72 -21.29 5.38
N GLY A 357 -1.48 -21.18 6.69
CA GLY A 357 -2.48 -20.78 7.67
C GLY A 357 -3.10 -19.41 7.35
N ALA A 358 -2.29 -18.42 6.93
CA ALA A 358 -2.79 -17.10 6.55
C ALA A 358 -3.75 -17.16 5.35
N PHE A 359 -3.41 -17.94 4.33
CA PHE A 359 -4.31 -18.15 3.18
C PHE A 359 -5.59 -18.89 3.58
N VAL A 360 -5.49 -19.92 4.41
CA VAL A 360 -6.65 -20.70 4.89
C VAL A 360 -7.59 -19.79 5.69
N VAL A 361 -7.07 -19.05 6.66
CA VAL A 361 -7.90 -18.18 7.52
C VAL A 361 -8.50 -17.03 6.71
N PHE A 362 -7.76 -16.44 5.78
CA PHE A 362 -8.31 -15.45 4.88
C PHE A 362 -9.40 -16.05 3.98
N GLY A 363 -9.19 -17.26 3.45
CA GLY A 363 -10.17 -17.98 2.64
C GLY A 363 -11.45 -18.31 3.42
N ILE A 364 -11.33 -18.76 4.67
CA ILE A 364 -12.48 -18.99 5.58
C ILE A 364 -13.24 -17.67 5.82
N GLY A 365 -12.54 -16.59 6.13
CA GLY A 365 -13.14 -15.28 6.31
C GLY A 365 -13.87 -14.81 5.04
N PHE A 366 -13.24 -14.99 3.87
CA PHE A 366 -13.86 -14.67 2.59
C PHE A 366 -15.09 -15.52 2.29
N ALA A 367 -15.05 -16.81 2.54
CA ALA A 367 -16.21 -17.70 2.40
C ALA A 367 -17.36 -17.33 3.36
N ALA A 368 -17.00 -16.91 4.58
CA ALA A 368 -17.96 -16.47 5.61
C ALA A 368 -18.38 -14.98 5.48
N ARG A 369 -17.93 -14.24 4.47
CA ARG A 369 -18.10 -12.78 4.34
C ARG A 369 -19.55 -12.29 4.32
N HIS A 370 -20.49 -13.16 4.01
CA HIS A 370 -21.94 -12.87 4.02
C HIS A 370 -22.62 -13.25 5.34
N ARG A 371 -21.88 -13.89 6.26
CA ARG A 371 -22.41 -14.24 7.59
C ARG A 371 -22.27 -13.05 8.53
N ARG A 372 -23.15 -12.98 9.53
CA ARG A 372 -23.07 -11.95 10.57
C ARG A 372 -21.85 -12.20 11.46
N VAL A 373 -20.99 -11.21 11.55
CA VAL A 373 -19.84 -11.21 12.46
C VAL A 373 -20.29 -10.68 13.82
N PRO A 374 -19.93 -11.32 14.94
CA PRO A 374 -20.19 -10.79 16.28
C PRO A 374 -19.60 -9.39 16.44
N ARG A 375 -20.38 -8.46 17.02
CA ARG A 375 -19.97 -7.04 17.15
C ARG A 375 -18.66 -6.86 17.90
N TRP A 376 -18.42 -7.66 18.95
CA TRP A 376 -17.17 -7.59 19.72
C TRP A 376 -15.96 -7.99 18.90
N PHE A 377 -16.13 -8.94 17.98
CA PHE A 377 -15.02 -9.41 17.12
C PHE A 377 -14.70 -8.41 16.01
N ALA A 378 -15.72 -7.80 15.39
CA ALA A 378 -15.52 -6.68 14.48
C ALA A 378 -14.91 -5.45 15.18
N TRP A 379 -15.31 -5.19 16.45
CA TRP A 379 -14.76 -4.12 17.26
C TRP A 379 -13.25 -4.30 17.54
N LEU A 380 -12.78 -5.52 17.81
CA LEU A 380 -11.35 -5.81 17.93
C LEU A 380 -10.58 -5.41 16.67
N GLY A 381 -11.18 -5.57 15.50
CA GLY A 381 -10.61 -5.11 14.24
C GLY A 381 -10.49 -3.61 14.10
N LEU A 382 -11.43 -2.86 14.67
CA LEU A 382 -11.37 -1.40 14.67
C LEU A 382 -10.20 -0.89 15.50
N ILE A 383 -9.92 -1.49 16.65
CA ILE A 383 -8.82 -1.11 17.54
C ILE A 383 -7.49 -1.81 17.20
N SER A 384 -7.48 -2.71 16.18
CA SER A 384 -6.34 -3.59 15.88
C SER A 384 -5.03 -2.85 15.60
N TYR A 385 -5.09 -1.65 15.02
CA TYR A 385 -3.91 -0.84 14.76
C TYR A 385 -3.29 -0.30 16.06
N SER A 386 -4.13 0.19 16.98
CA SER A 386 -3.68 0.59 18.31
C SER A 386 -3.13 -0.61 19.10
N VAL A 387 -3.80 -1.78 19.07
CA VAL A 387 -3.31 -3.03 19.68
C VAL A 387 -1.93 -3.39 19.13
N TYR A 388 -1.76 -3.31 17.80
CA TYR A 388 -0.52 -3.64 17.14
C TYR A 388 0.64 -2.72 17.52
N LEU A 389 0.40 -1.42 17.69
CA LEU A 389 1.45 -0.47 18.06
C LEU A 389 1.77 -0.46 19.56
N LEU A 390 0.78 -0.69 20.41
CA LEU A 390 0.94 -0.50 21.86
C LEU A 390 1.39 -1.76 22.62
N HIS A 391 1.14 -2.97 22.09
CA HIS A 391 1.50 -4.18 22.83
C HIS A 391 3.01 -4.30 23.18
N PRO A 392 3.97 -3.90 22.32
CA PRO A 392 5.37 -3.99 22.69
C PRO A 392 5.73 -3.04 23.82
N LEU A 393 5.05 -1.88 23.91
CA LEU A 393 5.28 -0.91 24.98
C LEU A 393 4.82 -1.46 26.32
N VAL A 394 3.66 -2.10 26.37
CA VAL A 394 3.13 -2.75 27.58
C VAL A 394 4.06 -3.91 27.99
N PHE A 395 4.51 -4.72 27.04
CA PHE A 395 5.43 -5.82 27.33
C PHE A 395 6.81 -5.34 27.79
N ASN A 396 7.34 -4.26 27.22
CA ASN A 396 8.58 -3.65 27.68
C ASN A 396 8.45 -3.08 29.08
N ALA A 397 7.35 -2.40 29.39
CA ALA A 397 7.07 -1.91 30.73
C ALA A 397 6.95 -3.05 31.75
N TYR A 398 6.26 -4.12 31.40
CA TYR A 398 6.18 -5.32 32.24
C TYR A 398 7.57 -5.93 32.49
N ARG A 399 8.39 -6.08 31.43
CA ARG A 399 9.76 -6.61 31.52
C ARG A 399 10.65 -5.75 32.42
N ALA A 400 10.55 -4.43 32.29
CA ALA A 400 11.32 -3.49 33.11
C ALA A 400 10.90 -3.52 34.58
N ALA A 401 9.60 -3.70 34.88
CA ALA A 401 9.08 -3.73 36.23
C ALA A 401 9.43 -5.05 36.98
N TYR A 402 9.40 -6.17 36.28
CA TYR A 402 9.50 -7.50 36.91
C TYR A 402 10.78 -8.27 36.54
N GLY A 403 11.68 -7.66 35.77
CA GLY A 403 12.96 -8.23 35.37
C GLY A 403 12.85 -9.24 34.22
N PRO A 404 14.00 -9.77 33.79
CA PRO A 404 14.05 -10.72 32.70
C PRO A 404 13.43 -12.07 33.06
N VAL A 405 12.86 -12.71 32.08
CA VAL A 405 12.09 -13.95 31.99
C VAL A 405 12.37 -15.12 32.98
N PRO A 406 13.54 -15.29 33.62
CA PRO A 406 13.80 -16.44 34.50
C PRO A 406 12.88 -16.52 35.71
N PHE A 407 12.36 -15.39 36.20
CA PHE A 407 11.56 -15.37 37.44
C PHE A 407 10.25 -16.19 37.31
N PHE A 408 9.57 -16.11 36.15
CA PHE A 408 8.28 -16.81 35.95
C PHE A 408 8.42 -18.23 35.36
N ARG A 409 9.59 -18.57 34.81
CA ARG A 409 9.78 -19.84 34.08
C ARG A 409 9.68 -21.08 34.98
N HIS A 410 10.06 -20.96 36.26
CA HIS A 410 10.21 -22.11 37.18
C HIS A 410 9.30 -22.04 38.41
N SER A 411 8.64 -20.93 38.71
CA SER A 411 8.00 -20.72 40.01
C SER A 411 6.47 -20.68 40.01
N HIS A 412 5.79 -20.68 38.82
CA HIS A 412 4.34 -20.54 38.81
C HIS A 412 3.67 -21.63 37.95
N SER A 413 2.48 -22.09 38.43
CA SER A 413 1.64 -23.00 37.66
C SER A 413 1.21 -22.38 36.32
N ILE A 414 0.95 -23.19 35.29
CA ILE A 414 0.44 -22.75 33.98
C ILE A 414 -0.82 -21.89 34.15
N GLY A 415 -1.68 -22.20 35.12
CA GLY A 415 -2.88 -21.39 35.40
C GLY A 415 -2.55 -19.94 35.77
N VAL A 416 -1.55 -19.70 36.62
CA VAL A 416 -1.09 -18.35 36.97
C VAL A 416 -0.50 -17.64 35.74
N GLN A 417 0.30 -18.33 34.94
CA GLN A 417 0.87 -17.77 33.71
C GLN A 417 -0.21 -17.35 32.72
N VAL A 418 -1.26 -18.16 32.55
CA VAL A 418 -2.42 -17.83 31.69
C VAL A 418 -3.19 -16.63 32.22
N LEU A 419 -3.41 -16.54 33.52
CA LEU A 419 -4.10 -15.39 34.13
C LEU A 419 -3.29 -14.10 33.98
N LEU A 420 -1.97 -14.14 34.18
CA LEU A 420 -1.09 -12.99 33.97
C LEU A 420 -1.09 -12.56 32.51
N PHE A 421 -1.00 -13.51 31.58
CA PHE A 421 -1.08 -13.22 30.16
C PHE A 421 -2.43 -12.59 29.80
N ALA A 422 -3.54 -13.14 30.27
CA ALA A 422 -4.87 -12.60 30.06
C ALA A 422 -5.00 -11.16 30.63
N GLY A 423 -4.41 -10.91 31.80
CA GLY A 423 -4.32 -9.57 32.39
C GLY A 423 -3.57 -8.58 31.51
N LEU A 424 -2.39 -8.96 31.00
CA LEU A 424 -1.61 -8.13 30.08
C LEU A 424 -2.37 -7.85 28.78
N VAL A 425 -3.01 -8.86 28.19
CA VAL A 425 -3.86 -8.69 27.01
C VAL A 425 -5.03 -7.75 27.33
N GLY A 426 -5.65 -7.88 28.48
CA GLY A 426 -6.70 -6.97 28.96
C GLY A 426 -6.23 -5.51 29.02
N VAL A 427 -5.05 -5.26 29.58
CA VAL A 427 -4.43 -3.92 29.63
C VAL A 427 -4.16 -3.38 28.23
N ILE A 428 -3.60 -4.21 27.33
CA ILE A 428 -3.35 -3.81 25.93
C ILE A 428 -4.66 -3.44 25.24
N ILE A 429 -5.71 -4.24 25.38
CA ILE A 429 -7.02 -3.97 24.77
C ILE A 429 -7.63 -2.69 25.34
N ALA A 430 -7.58 -2.50 26.66
CA ALA A 430 -8.12 -1.31 27.31
C ALA A 430 -7.40 -0.02 26.84
N LEU A 431 -6.06 -0.03 26.86
CA LEU A 431 -5.25 1.10 26.38
C LEU A 431 -5.50 1.38 24.90
N SER A 432 -5.62 0.33 24.08
CA SER A 432 -5.90 0.44 22.66
C SER A 432 -7.30 0.96 22.38
N ALA A 433 -8.29 0.60 23.20
CA ALA A 433 -9.63 1.16 23.10
C ALA A 433 -9.64 2.66 23.43
N VAL A 434 -8.97 3.06 24.50
CA VAL A 434 -8.84 4.48 24.89
C VAL A 434 -8.19 5.28 23.76
N THR A 435 -7.03 4.85 23.26
CA THR A 435 -6.31 5.56 22.19
C THR A 435 -7.08 5.57 20.87
N TYR A 436 -7.81 4.51 20.54
CA TYR A 436 -8.70 4.48 19.38
C TYR A 436 -9.79 5.55 19.47
N TYR A 437 -10.51 5.64 20.59
CA TYR A 437 -11.61 6.58 20.72
C TYR A 437 -11.13 8.04 20.87
N LEU A 438 -9.99 8.26 21.51
CA LEU A 438 -9.46 9.61 21.76
C LEU A 438 -8.63 10.16 20.59
N VAL A 439 -7.93 9.30 19.84
CA VAL A 439 -6.98 9.72 18.82
C VAL A 439 -7.39 9.20 17.42
N GLU A 440 -7.42 7.89 17.24
CA GLU A 440 -7.53 7.30 15.91
C GLU A 440 -8.87 7.65 15.24
N LYS A 441 -9.98 7.44 15.92
CA LYS A 441 -11.32 7.70 15.39
C LYS A 441 -11.59 9.18 15.10
N PRO A 442 -11.26 10.15 15.98
CA PRO A 442 -11.39 11.58 15.69
C PRO A 442 -10.53 12.01 14.49
N MET A 443 -9.26 11.58 14.45
CA MET A 443 -8.36 11.94 13.35
C MET A 443 -8.82 11.37 12.01
N GLN A 444 -9.34 10.15 11.97
CA GLN A 444 -9.96 9.59 10.76
C GLN A 444 -11.21 10.37 10.33
N ARG A 445 -12.00 10.91 11.28
CA ARG A 445 -13.14 11.78 10.97
C ARG A 445 -12.67 13.10 10.37
N LEU A 446 -11.66 13.72 10.98
CA LEU A 446 -11.04 14.94 10.48
C LEU A 446 -10.46 14.73 9.07
N GLY A 447 -9.76 13.63 8.84
CA GLY A 447 -9.23 13.28 7.52
C GLY A 447 -10.33 13.17 6.44
N ARG A 448 -11.51 12.64 6.80
CA ARG A 448 -12.67 12.61 5.89
C ARG A 448 -13.18 14.02 5.59
N GLN A 449 -13.30 14.89 6.59
CA GLN A 449 -13.73 16.29 6.43
C GLN A 449 -12.73 17.07 5.57
N VAL A 450 -11.43 16.93 5.81
CA VAL A 450 -10.39 17.56 5.00
C VAL A 450 -10.46 17.06 3.56
N ALA A 451 -10.63 15.76 3.34
CA ALA A 451 -10.73 15.19 2.00
C ALA A 451 -11.95 15.68 1.20
N THR A 452 -13.05 16.09 1.85
CA THR A 452 -14.24 16.65 1.19
C THR A 452 -14.04 18.10 0.76
N ARG A 453 -13.18 18.87 1.45
CA ARG A 453 -12.88 20.28 1.10
C ARG A 453 -12.06 20.41 -0.19
N PHE A 454 -11.42 19.35 -0.63
CA PHE A 454 -10.69 19.32 -1.89
C PHE A 454 -11.52 18.59 -2.95
N PRO A 455 -12.13 19.30 -3.91
CA PRO A 455 -12.83 18.66 -5.01
C PRO A 455 -11.89 17.69 -5.73
N ALA A 456 -12.39 16.54 -6.15
CA ALA A 456 -11.61 15.64 -7.00
C ALA A 456 -11.18 16.44 -8.23
N ALA A 457 -9.88 16.43 -8.57
CA ALA A 457 -9.49 16.78 -9.93
C ALA A 457 -10.37 15.92 -10.85
N ALA A 458 -10.94 16.55 -11.88
CA ALA A 458 -11.78 15.84 -12.83
C ALA A 458 -11.12 14.50 -13.17
N PRO A 459 -11.88 13.38 -13.20
CA PRO A 459 -11.29 12.11 -13.59
C PRO A 459 -10.56 12.36 -14.91
N ALA A 460 -9.29 11.94 -14.98
CA ALA A 460 -8.59 11.94 -16.24
C ALA A 460 -9.49 11.14 -17.18
N THR A 461 -10.20 11.88 -18.02
CA THR A 461 -11.17 11.37 -18.96
C THR A 461 -10.46 10.23 -19.67
N SER A 462 -11.03 9.04 -19.61
CA SER A 462 -10.71 7.98 -20.53
C SER A 462 -10.40 8.65 -21.86
N LEU A 463 -9.19 8.47 -22.37
CA LEU A 463 -8.84 8.90 -23.71
C LEU A 463 -9.91 8.29 -24.63
N SER A 464 -10.96 9.06 -24.92
CA SER A 464 -11.77 8.85 -26.09
C SER A 464 -10.79 9.05 -27.23
N VAL A 465 -10.45 7.96 -27.90
CA VAL A 465 -9.79 8.00 -29.19
C VAL A 465 -10.62 8.98 -30.02
N PRO A 466 -10.05 10.08 -30.53
CA PRO A 466 -10.80 10.95 -31.41
C PRO A 466 -11.26 10.08 -32.59
N PRO A 467 -12.53 10.23 -33.02
CA PRO A 467 -12.98 9.52 -34.21
C PRO A 467 -12.04 9.91 -35.36
N ALA A 468 -11.56 8.91 -36.07
CA ALA A 468 -10.75 9.12 -37.26
C ALA A 468 -11.46 10.09 -38.20
N PRO A 469 -10.77 11.09 -38.81
CA PRO A 469 -11.39 11.99 -39.73
C PRO A 469 -11.96 11.18 -40.88
N TYR A 470 -13.25 11.29 -41.09
CA TYR A 470 -13.91 10.72 -42.27
C TYR A 470 -13.26 11.30 -43.51
N ALA A 471 -12.63 10.46 -44.30
CA ALA A 471 -12.20 10.77 -45.66
C ALA A 471 -13.48 11.01 -46.47
N THR A 472 -13.73 12.26 -46.84
CA THR A 472 -14.71 12.62 -47.84
C THR A 472 -14.24 12.08 -49.18
N VAL A 473 -14.81 10.97 -49.62
CA VAL A 473 -14.68 10.50 -50.98
C VAL A 473 -15.64 11.33 -51.83
N ALA A 474 -15.08 12.25 -52.61
CA ALA A 474 -15.74 12.90 -53.71
C ALA A 474 -16.04 11.86 -54.78
N GLY A 475 -17.28 11.51 -54.97
CA GLY A 475 -17.77 10.70 -56.09
C GLY A 475 -18.69 11.52 -56.95
N ALA A 476 -18.17 11.85 -58.15
CA ALA A 476 -18.95 12.41 -59.25
C ALA A 476 -19.91 11.37 -59.83
N GLY A 477 -21.14 11.78 -60.23
CA GLY A 477 -22.02 10.90 -61.00
C GLY A 477 -23.43 11.48 -61.13
N ALA A 478 -23.67 12.06 -62.27
CA ALA A 478 -24.85 12.61 -62.95
C ALA A 478 -26.17 11.83 -62.79
N GLY A 479 -27.29 12.57 -62.92
CA GLY A 479 -28.54 12.02 -63.43
C GLY A 479 -29.81 12.51 -62.76
N THR A 480 -30.35 13.56 -63.29
CA THR A 480 -31.73 13.81 -63.79
C THR A 480 -32.97 13.64 -62.93
N ASP A 481 -33.73 14.72 -62.98
CA ASP A 481 -35.19 14.88 -63.06
C ASP A 481 -36.08 14.79 -61.79
N GLY A 482 -36.76 15.90 -61.58
CA GLY A 482 -38.19 15.90 -61.45
C GLY A 482 -38.81 16.61 -60.24
N GLY A 483 -39.16 17.88 -60.40
CA GLY A 483 -40.52 18.36 -60.07
C GLY A 483 -40.82 18.85 -58.67
N GLY A 484 -41.09 20.12 -58.57
CA GLY A 484 -42.29 20.62 -57.85
C GLY A 484 -42.10 21.51 -56.64
N ALA A 485 -42.04 22.75 -56.90
CA ALA A 485 -42.87 23.83 -56.37
C ALA A 485 -42.98 24.10 -54.84
N SER A 486 -42.71 25.31 -54.56
CA SER A 486 -43.46 26.41 -54.01
C SER A 486 -43.05 26.99 -52.67
N ALA A 487 -42.55 28.22 -52.80
CA ALA A 487 -42.93 29.47 -52.09
C ALA A 487 -42.70 29.48 -50.57
N ALA A 488 -42.19 30.46 -50.00
CA ALA A 488 -42.02 31.86 -50.05
C ALA A 488 -41.47 32.39 -48.74
N ASP A 489 -40.75 33.46 -48.87
CA ASP A 489 -40.63 34.68 -48.03
C ASP A 489 -39.93 34.52 -46.69
N GLY A 490 -39.04 35.39 -46.32
CA GLY A 490 -38.59 36.68 -46.75
C GLY A 490 -37.56 37.24 -45.80
N ALA A 491 -36.62 37.95 -46.37
CA ALA A 491 -35.99 39.20 -45.95
C ALA A 491 -35.43 39.28 -44.51
N THR A 492 -34.29 39.78 -44.16
CA THR A 492 -33.47 40.89 -44.73
C THR A 492 -32.16 40.93 -43.95
N VAL A 493 -31.06 41.21 -44.65
CA VAL A 493 -29.76 41.72 -44.17
C VAL A 493 -29.92 43.26 -44.02
N PRO A 494 -29.10 44.01 -43.21
CA PRO A 494 -27.80 44.44 -43.67
C PRO A 494 -26.72 44.61 -42.57
N ASP A 495 -25.50 44.36 -42.97
CA ASP A 495 -24.28 45.18 -43.10
C ASP A 495 -24.09 46.41 -42.21
N THR A 496 -22.87 46.49 -41.66
CA THR A 496 -21.86 47.58 -41.76
C THR A 496 -20.70 47.23 -40.83
N ALA A 497 -19.47 46.95 -41.22
CA ALA A 497 -18.33 47.73 -41.75
C ALA A 497 -17.86 48.88 -40.82
N SER A 498 -16.57 48.81 -40.47
CA SER A 498 -15.55 49.86 -40.40
C SER A 498 -14.49 49.50 -39.37
N GLU A 499 -13.29 49.09 -39.75
CA GLU A 499 -12.07 49.85 -40.12
C GLU A 499 -11.54 50.81 -39.04
N ARG A 500 -10.30 50.57 -38.69
CA ARG A 500 -9.03 51.33 -38.69
C ARG A 500 -8.23 51.14 -37.41
N ASP A 501 -7.05 50.64 -37.52
CA ASP A 501 -5.72 51.21 -37.91
C ASP A 501 -5.01 51.99 -36.80
N GLY A 502 -3.72 51.72 -36.65
CA GLY A 502 -2.80 52.66 -35.99
C GLY A 502 -1.74 51.96 -35.13
N THR A 503 -0.73 51.37 -35.70
CA THR A 503 0.69 51.74 -35.75
C THR A 503 1.39 52.22 -34.45
N SER A 504 2.50 51.61 -34.20
CA SER A 504 3.85 52.16 -34.28
C SER A 504 4.70 52.08 -33.02
N THR A 505 5.74 51.34 -33.15
CA THR A 505 7.17 51.64 -32.93
C THR A 505 7.69 51.76 -31.48
N ARG A 506 8.67 50.98 -31.25
CA ARG A 506 10.13 51.13 -31.28
C ARG A 506 10.80 51.23 -29.94
N ASP A 507 11.77 50.39 -29.83
CA ASP A 507 13.21 50.59 -29.50
C ASP A 507 13.64 50.78 -28.03
N GLY A 508 14.60 50.02 -27.73
CA GLY A 508 15.95 50.28 -27.25
C GLY A 508 16.33 49.31 -26.13
N ALA A 509 17.08 48.35 -26.38
CA ALA A 509 18.55 48.28 -26.51
C ALA A 509 19.31 48.38 -25.18
N ALA A 510 20.05 47.30 -24.96
CA ALA A 510 21.46 47.25 -24.56
C ALA A 510 21.77 47.67 -23.11
N ASP A 511 22.63 47.12 -22.40
CA ASP A 511 23.90 46.41 -22.60
C ASP A 511 24.64 46.29 -21.25
N ALA A 512 25.58 45.39 -21.21
CA ALA A 512 26.86 45.39 -20.49
C ALA A 512 26.84 44.94 -19.01
N ALA A 513 27.32 43.80 -18.74
CA ALA A 513 28.73 43.37 -18.71
C ALA A 513 29.45 43.61 -17.37
N ALA A 514 29.83 42.54 -16.78
CA ALA A 514 31.18 42.07 -16.59
C ALA A 514 31.95 42.41 -15.30
N ARG A 515 32.60 41.35 -14.83
CA ARG A 515 33.93 41.32 -14.14
C ARG A 515 33.91 41.62 -12.63
N SER A 516 34.64 40.98 -11.79
CA SER A 516 35.84 40.12 -11.79
C SER A 516 36.04 39.63 -10.37
N ALA A 517 36.37 38.40 -10.15
CA ALA A 517 37.71 37.85 -10.02
C ALA A 517 38.39 38.03 -8.66
N SER A 518 38.80 36.88 -8.16
CA SER A 518 40.08 36.57 -7.49
C SER A 518 40.23 37.06 -6.03
N SER A 519 40.72 36.29 -5.11
CA SER A 519 41.91 35.46 -4.99
C SER A 519 41.96 34.90 -3.57
N SER A 520 42.28 33.59 -3.39
CA SER A 520 43.63 33.16 -3.04
C SER A 520 44.01 33.27 -1.56
N SER A 521 44.28 32.20 -0.94
CA SER A 521 45.49 31.51 -0.45
C SER A 521 45.22 30.91 0.92
N ALA A 522 45.35 29.60 1.10
CA ALA A 522 46.54 28.81 1.36
C ALA A 522 47.19 29.08 2.72
N VAL A 523 47.40 28.01 3.42
CA VAL A 523 48.53 27.54 4.25
C VAL A 523 47.99 26.74 5.46
N ALA A 524 48.04 25.45 5.47
CA ALA A 524 49.10 24.54 5.88
C ALA A 524 49.22 24.34 7.41
N GLY A 525 49.15 23.06 7.77
CA GLY A 525 50.16 22.51 8.64
C GLY A 525 49.73 21.87 9.95
N GLY A 526 49.97 20.56 10.05
CA GLY A 526 50.55 19.98 11.23
C GLY A 526 49.68 18.98 12.03
N SER A 527 49.69 17.72 11.69
CA SER A 527 50.40 16.59 12.36
C SER A 527 50.16 16.39 13.87
N GLY A 528 49.82 15.15 14.20
CA GLY A 528 50.10 14.53 15.50
C GLY A 528 48.99 13.56 15.94
N ALA A 529 49.05 12.32 15.52
CA ALA A 529 49.46 11.10 16.21
C ALA A 529 48.75 10.78 17.53
N SER A 530 48.21 9.58 17.48
CA SER A 530 47.63 8.68 18.47
C SER A 530 48.36 8.56 19.82
N PRO A 531 47.81 7.88 20.82
CA PRO A 531 47.45 6.45 20.73
C PRO A 531 45.97 6.16 20.93
#